data_7d853670f1a55c46331a60901e55fc75
#
_entry.id   7d853670f1a55c46331a60901e55fc75
#
_cell.length_a   1.000
_cell.length_b   1.000
_cell.length_c   1.000
_cell.angle_alpha   90.00
_cell.angle_beta   90.00
_cell.angle_gamma   90.00
#
_symmetry.space_group_name_H-M   'P 1'
#
loop_
_entity.id
_entity.type
_entity.pdbx_description
1 polymer ?
#
loop_
_entity_poly.entity_id
_entity_poly.type
_entity_poly.pdbx_seq_one_letter_code
_entity_poly.pdbx_strand_id
1 'polypeptide(L)'
;MNRILIVLLVSFPLLVPGVTRAQAPSDLLSELTKPHEYTLRRVSSYDRTGGNDDYRPLAAGETLTLLDEAGPGEISHVWVTIASNERFHLKKIVLRMYWDGESTPSVEAPVGDFFGLGLGEYSLYQSVPLSVGGDKALNCFFPMPFQKHARITLTNEGQRRAEAVYWNIDLRAYKSALPADTLYFHAQYRQATPNQAMPANKINLEGKENYVWMEATGRGHFDGVTMSVVENQDGWWGEGDDMFFVDGEKLPSINGTGSEDYFLGAWDFGGKPFAYGLFGAPIVGAELQGGRWSVYRFHLDSPIPFTKSLRATIEHGHANDRGDNFYSVAYWYQTEPHAVFPALPAAEMRVPHVVPIPSAQR
;
A
#
# COMPACT_ATOMS: atom_id res chain seq x y z
N MET A 1 -0.90 -26.15 82.67
CA MET A 1 -1.82 -26.08 81.48
C MET A 1 -1.11 -25.31 80.37
N ASN A 2 -0.40 -26.00 79.48
CA ASN A 2 0.34 -25.40 78.39
C ASN A 2 -0.60 -25.30 77.14
N ARG A 3 -0.81 -24.07 76.72
CA ARG A 3 -1.54 -23.85 75.42
C ARG A 3 -0.52 -23.83 74.28
N ILE A 4 -0.61 -24.77 73.39
CA ILE A 4 0.17 -24.82 72.15
C ILE A 4 -0.54 -23.91 71.13
N LEU A 5 0.12 -22.88 70.66
CA LEU A 5 -0.35 -22.01 69.59
C LEU A 5 0.11 -22.62 68.25
N ILE A 6 -0.83 -23.13 67.44
CA ILE A 6 -0.56 -23.62 66.11
C ILE A 6 -0.67 -22.41 65.15
N VAL A 7 0.46 -21.98 64.58
CA VAL A 7 0.50 -20.97 63.53
C VAL A 7 0.36 -21.70 62.19
N LEU A 8 -0.76 -21.51 61.51
CA LEU A 8 -0.97 -21.96 60.13
C LEU A 8 -0.29 -20.97 59.22
N LEU A 9 0.81 -21.39 58.59
CA LEU A 9 1.42 -20.69 57.47
C LEU A 9 0.62 -20.93 56.22
N VAL A 10 -0.16 -19.96 55.78
CA VAL A 10 -0.83 -19.97 54.45
C VAL A 10 0.16 -19.46 53.44
N SER A 11 0.74 -20.33 52.64
CA SER A 11 1.56 -19.98 51.49
C SER A 11 0.68 -19.52 50.33
N PHE A 12 0.63 -18.25 50.04
CA PHE A 12 0.09 -17.72 48.79
C PHE A 12 1.11 -17.93 47.66
N PRO A 13 0.73 -18.54 46.52
CA PRO A 13 1.59 -18.58 45.35
C PRO A 13 1.69 -17.16 44.80
N LEU A 14 2.88 -16.58 44.79
CA LEU A 14 3.21 -15.39 44.03
C LEU A 14 3.07 -15.73 42.53
N LEU A 15 1.96 -15.31 41.91
CA LEU A 15 1.86 -15.23 40.46
C LEU A 15 2.85 -14.16 40.00
N VAL A 16 4.01 -14.59 39.52
CA VAL A 16 4.94 -13.74 38.79
C VAL A 16 4.26 -13.47 37.45
N PRO A 17 3.89 -12.22 37.10
CA PRO A 17 3.40 -11.91 35.79
C PRO A 17 4.51 -12.28 34.79
N GLY A 18 4.19 -13.20 33.88
CA GLY A 18 5.10 -13.56 32.80
C GLY A 18 5.44 -12.28 32.03
N VAL A 19 6.70 -11.89 32.10
CA VAL A 19 7.26 -10.84 31.25
C VAL A 19 7.16 -11.39 29.84
N THR A 20 6.14 -10.98 29.07
CA THR A 20 6.09 -11.18 27.63
C THR A 20 7.30 -10.42 27.08
N ARG A 21 8.34 -11.16 26.80
CA ARG A 21 9.52 -10.64 26.11
C ARG A 21 9.02 -10.14 24.76
N ALA A 22 9.06 -8.84 24.52
CA ALA A 22 8.86 -8.29 23.20
C ALA A 22 9.78 -9.06 22.25
N GLN A 23 9.19 -9.74 21.28
CA GLN A 23 9.94 -10.51 20.31
C GLN A 23 10.74 -9.49 19.48
N ALA A 24 12.06 -9.52 19.58
CA ALA A 24 12.91 -8.70 18.76
C ALA A 24 12.57 -9.00 17.29
N PRO A 25 12.59 -8.00 16.38
CA PRO A 25 12.38 -8.23 14.97
C PRO A 25 13.30 -9.38 14.54
N SER A 26 12.74 -10.43 13.94
CA SER A 26 13.54 -11.53 13.44
C SER A 26 14.39 -10.98 12.29
N ASP A 27 15.70 -11.01 12.46
CA ASP A 27 16.63 -10.72 11.39
C ASP A 27 16.34 -11.68 10.23
N LEU A 28 16.04 -11.16 9.03
CA LEU A 28 15.77 -11.96 7.82
C LEU A 28 16.84 -13.01 7.58
N LEU A 29 18.10 -12.71 7.91
CA LEU A 29 19.22 -13.64 7.76
C LEU A 29 19.21 -14.72 8.84
N SER A 30 18.71 -14.46 10.04
CA SER A 30 18.63 -15.47 11.11
C SER A 30 17.62 -16.57 10.81
N GLU A 31 16.58 -16.28 10.04
CA GLU A 31 15.59 -17.27 9.60
C GLU A 31 16.16 -18.27 8.59
N LEU A 32 17.22 -17.91 7.85
CA LEU A 32 17.86 -18.80 6.87
C LEU A 32 18.52 -20.05 7.49
N THR A 33 18.81 -20.01 8.78
CA THR A 33 19.41 -21.13 9.52
C THR A 33 18.38 -22.10 10.09
N LYS A 34 17.08 -21.84 9.90
CA LYS A 34 15.98 -22.64 10.44
C LYS A 34 15.32 -23.49 9.35
N PRO A 35 14.85 -24.70 9.66
CA PRO A 35 13.98 -25.47 8.78
C PRO A 35 12.68 -24.70 8.52
N HIS A 36 12.14 -24.81 7.32
CA HIS A 36 10.88 -24.19 6.93
C HIS A 36 9.76 -25.25 6.78
N GLU A 37 8.60 -24.99 7.38
CA GLU A 37 7.43 -25.89 7.37
C GLU A 37 6.47 -25.61 6.20
N TYR A 38 7.00 -25.21 5.04
CA TYR A 38 6.23 -24.96 3.82
C TYR A 38 6.88 -25.59 2.59
N THR A 39 6.10 -25.76 1.53
CA THR A 39 6.62 -26.05 0.19
C THR A 39 6.59 -24.79 -0.63
N LEU A 40 7.75 -24.35 -1.13
CA LEU A 40 7.80 -23.22 -2.07
C LEU A 40 7.23 -23.66 -3.43
N ARG A 41 6.26 -22.92 -3.95
CA ARG A 41 5.69 -23.09 -5.29
C ARG A 41 5.86 -21.80 -6.07
N ARG A 42 5.95 -21.94 -7.39
CA ARG A 42 5.96 -20.80 -8.32
C ARG A 42 4.86 -20.96 -9.34
N VAL A 43 4.05 -19.91 -9.52
CA VAL A 43 3.12 -19.77 -10.63
C VAL A 43 3.69 -18.69 -11.55
N SER A 44 3.89 -19.04 -12.81
CA SER A 44 4.52 -18.12 -13.77
C SER A 44 3.96 -18.31 -15.18
N SER A 45 4.30 -17.37 -16.03
CA SER A 45 3.93 -17.37 -17.45
C SER A 45 4.75 -18.31 -18.32
N TYR A 46 5.63 -19.13 -17.77
CA TYR A 46 6.57 -19.97 -18.51
C TYR A 46 5.91 -20.88 -19.54
N ASP A 47 6.62 -21.15 -20.62
CA ASP A 47 6.18 -22.05 -21.67
C ASP A 47 6.18 -23.51 -21.17
N ARG A 48 4.96 -24.06 -21.03
CA ARG A 48 4.77 -25.44 -20.55
C ARG A 48 5.31 -26.51 -21.48
N THR A 49 5.62 -26.16 -22.74
CA THR A 49 6.21 -27.08 -23.71
C THR A 49 7.74 -27.21 -23.55
N GLY A 50 8.35 -26.38 -22.71
CA GLY A 50 9.80 -26.26 -22.54
C GLY A 50 10.47 -25.41 -23.63
N GLY A 51 9.70 -24.69 -24.41
CA GLY A 51 10.16 -23.68 -25.35
C GLY A 51 10.48 -22.34 -24.70
N ASN A 52 10.23 -21.24 -25.40
CA ASN A 52 10.49 -19.86 -24.92
C ASN A 52 9.33 -18.90 -25.17
N ASP A 53 8.09 -19.41 -25.29
CA ASP A 53 6.87 -18.61 -25.40
C ASP A 53 6.31 -18.30 -24.00
N ASP A 54 7.10 -17.57 -23.20
CA ASP A 54 6.92 -17.36 -21.78
C ASP A 54 5.98 -16.20 -21.45
N TYR A 55 5.45 -15.48 -22.43
CA TYR A 55 4.54 -14.35 -22.20
C TYR A 55 3.10 -14.68 -22.56
N ARG A 56 2.19 -13.83 -22.08
CA ARG A 56 0.81 -13.80 -22.54
C ARG A 56 0.46 -12.38 -22.97
N PRO A 57 -0.20 -12.21 -24.11
CA PRO A 57 -0.77 -10.91 -24.49
C PRO A 57 -1.99 -10.61 -23.62
N LEU A 58 -2.34 -9.32 -23.51
CA LEU A 58 -3.53 -8.88 -22.80
C LEU A 58 -4.27 -7.85 -23.67
N ALA A 59 -5.35 -8.29 -24.34
CA ALA A 59 -6.14 -7.43 -25.23
C ALA A 59 -6.88 -6.34 -24.45
N ALA A 60 -7.28 -5.27 -25.14
CA ALA A 60 -8.16 -4.25 -24.55
C ALA A 60 -9.48 -4.87 -24.10
N GLY A 61 -9.90 -4.57 -22.86
CA GLY A 61 -11.10 -5.12 -22.22
C GLY A 61 -10.93 -6.54 -21.67
N GLU A 62 -9.78 -7.21 -21.87
CA GLU A 62 -9.52 -8.55 -21.37
C GLU A 62 -9.04 -8.55 -19.94
N THR A 63 -9.34 -9.66 -19.22
CA THR A 63 -8.77 -9.97 -17.90
C THR A 63 -7.91 -11.23 -17.99
N LEU A 64 -6.65 -11.10 -17.61
CA LEU A 64 -5.67 -12.18 -17.51
C LEU A 64 -5.52 -12.61 -16.05
N THR A 65 -5.71 -13.91 -15.79
CA THR A 65 -5.44 -14.50 -14.48
C THR A 65 -3.96 -14.84 -14.37
N LEU A 66 -3.29 -14.27 -13.38
CA LEU A 66 -1.87 -14.54 -13.09
C LEU A 66 -1.71 -15.67 -12.09
N LEU A 67 -2.64 -15.77 -11.13
CA LEU A 67 -2.65 -16.79 -10.08
C LEU A 67 -4.08 -17.16 -9.73
N ASP A 68 -4.33 -18.47 -9.56
CA ASP A 68 -5.59 -19.04 -9.08
C ASP A 68 -5.25 -20.31 -8.30
N GLU A 69 -5.05 -20.20 -6.99
CA GLU A 69 -4.44 -21.26 -6.16
C GLU A 69 -5.22 -21.53 -4.88
N ALA A 70 -5.37 -22.83 -4.60
CA ALA A 70 -5.96 -23.28 -3.34
C ALA A 70 -4.96 -23.13 -2.19
N GLY A 71 -5.48 -22.75 -1.00
CA GLY A 71 -4.72 -22.62 0.24
C GLY A 71 -4.78 -23.85 1.16
N PRO A 72 -4.21 -23.74 2.36
CA PRO A 72 -3.64 -22.52 2.93
C PRO A 72 -2.25 -22.17 2.37
N GLY A 73 -1.98 -20.88 2.25
CA GLY A 73 -0.72 -20.41 1.70
C GLY A 73 -0.42 -18.93 2.00
N GLU A 74 0.72 -18.48 1.52
CA GLU A 74 1.15 -17.09 1.58
C GLU A 74 1.93 -16.75 0.31
N ILE A 75 1.49 -15.75 -0.44
CA ILE A 75 2.28 -15.21 -1.53
C ILE A 75 3.43 -14.41 -0.90
N SER A 76 4.65 -14.76 -1.25
CA SER A 76 5.87 -14.15 -0.68
C SER A 76 6.58 -13.22 -1.65
N HIS A 77 6.31 -13.32 -2.94
CA HIS A 77 6.88 -12.45 -3.95
C HIS A 77 6.01 -12.43 -5.22
N VAL A 78 5.81 -11.24 -5.77
CA VAL A 78 5.19 -11.02 -7.08
C VAL A 78 6.16 -10.22 -7.92
N TRP A 79 6.56 -10.80 -9.05
CA TRP A 79 7.30 -10.10 -10.09
C TRP A 79 6.47 -10.07 -11.37
N VAL A 80 6.36 -8.88 -11.98
CA VAL A 80 5.62 -8.67 -13.23
C VAL A 80 6.39 -7.71 -14.13
N THR A 81 6.37 -7.95 -15.45
CA THR A 81 6.78 -6.96 -16.45
C THR A 81 5.79 -6.93 -17.60
N ILE A 82 5.58 -5.75 -18.17
CA ILE A 82 4.55 -5.50 -19.19
C ILE A 82 5.17 -4.75 -20.37
N ALA A 83 5.05 -5.29 -21.57
CA ALA A 83 5.33 -4.60 -22.80
C ALA A 83 4.02 -4.06 -23.42
N SER A 84 3.89 -2.76 -23.55
CA SER A 84 2.76 -2.10 -24.17
C SER A 84 3.20 -0.83 -24.90
N ASN A 85 2.60 -0.61 -26.09
CA ASN A 85 2.75 0.62 -26.85
C ASN A 85 1.67 1.67 -26.51
N GLU A 86 0.81 1.39 -25.55
CA GLU A 86 -0.16 2.36 -25.05
C GLU A 86 0.50 3.28 -24.05
N ARG A 87 0.44 4.58 -24.31
CA ARG A 87 0.91 5.57 -23.33
C ARG A 87 0.09 5.46 -22.05
N PHE A 88 0.75 5.55 -20.92
CA PHE A 88 0.12 5.41 -19.60
C PHE A 88 -0.59 4.07 -19.37
N HIS A 89 -0.15 2.98 -20.02
CA HIS A 89 -0.71 1.63 -19.77
C HIS A 89 -0.65 1.25 -18.28
N LEU A 90 0.33 1.76 -17.54
CA LEU A 90 0.46 1.58 -16.09
C LEU A 90 -0.72 2.13 -15.28
N LYS A 91 -1.44 3.13 -15.82
CA LYS A 91 -2.68 3.71 -15.24
C LYS A 91 -3.94 3.00 -15.73
N LYS A 92 -3.85 2.25 -16.82
CA LYS A 92 -4.98 1.66 -17.52
C LYS A 92 -5.11 0.15 -17.33
N ILE A 93 -4.03 -0.54 -16.98
CA ILE A 93 -4.06 -1.95 -16.59
C ILE A 93 -4.27 -2.00 -15.08
N VAL A 94 -5.32 -2.71 -14.63
CA VAL A 94 -5.73 -2.79 -13.23
C VAL A 94 -5.35 -4.14 -12.64
N LEU A 95 -4.63 -4.10 -11.51
CA LEU A 95 -4.32 -5.25 -10.68
C LEU A 95 -5.43 -5.45 -9.66
N ARG A 96 -5.95 -6.68 -9.57
CA ARG A 96 -6.90 -7.09 -8.53
C ARG A 96 -6.45 -8.38 -7.87
N MET A 97 -6.61 -8.45 -6.54
CA MET A 97 -6.33 -9.66 -5.76
C MET A 97 -7.53 -9.96 -4.86
N TYR A 98 -7.83 -11.24 -4.71
CA TYR A 98 -9.00 -11.73 -3.98
C TYR A 98 -8.57 -12.85 -3.05
N TRP A 99 -9.05 -12.83 -1.82
CA TRP A 99 -8.75 -13.84 -0.80
C TRP A 99 -9.99 -14.66 -0.46
N ASP A 100 -9.80 -15.97 -0.28
CA ASP A 100 -10.75 -16.93 0.30
C ASP A 100 -12.15 -16.98 -0.33
N GLY A 101 -12.25 -16.59 -1.60
CA GLY A 101 -13.50 -16.61 -2.35
C GLY A 101 -14.34 -15.34 -2.21
N GLU A 102 -13.77 -14.25 -1.66
CA GLU A 102 -14.42 -12.94 -1.67
C GLU A 102 -14.74 -12.50 -3.11
N SER A 103 -15.92 -11.92 -3.29
CA SER A 103 -16.40 -11.44 -4.59
C SER A 103 -15.84 -10.05 -4.93
N THR A 104 -15.53 -9.26 -3.92
CA THR A 104 -14.89 -7.95 -4.02
C THR A 104 -13.38 -8.08 -3.84
N PRO A 105 -12.56 -7.34 -4.59
CA PRO A 105 -11.12 -7.43 -4.44
C PRO A 105 -10.62 -6.78 -3.14
N SER A 106 -9.72 -7.45 -2.44
CA SER A 106 -8.98 -6.89 -1.30
C SER A 106 -7.81 -5.99 -1.77
N VAL A 107 -7.39 -6.14 -3.02
CA VAL A 107 -6.44 -5.24 -3.70
C VAL A 107 -7.06 -4.78 -5.00
N GLU A 108 -7.17 -3.45 -5.18
CA GLU A 108 -7.61 -2.86 -6.43
C GLU A 108 -6.87 -1.56 -6.70
N ALA A 109 -6.00 -1.58 -7.72
CA ALA A 109 -5.23 -0.42 -8.13
C ALA A 109 -4.79 -0.53 -9.60
N PRO A 110 -4.58 0.59 -10.31
CA PRO A 110 -3.79 0.58 -11.53
C PRO A 110 -2.42 -0.03 -11.24
N VAL A 111 -1.93 -0.86 -12.15
CA VAL A 111 -0.72 -1.65 -11.88
C VAL A 111 0.49 -0.77 -11.57
N GLY A 112 0.64 0.37 -12.24
CA GLY A 112 1.72 1.30 -11.93
C GLY A 112 1.61 1.89 -10.54
N ASP A 113 0.40 2.33 -10.14
CA ASP A 113 0.17 2.91 -8.83
C ASP A 113 0.44 1.92 -7.70
N PHE A 114 0.04 0.65 -7.88
CA PHE A 114 0.36 -0.41 -6.91
C PHE A 114 1.87 -0.57 -6.69
N PHE A 115 2.68 -0.34 -7.70
CA PHE A 115 4.14 -0.39 -7.58
C PHE A 115 4.79 1.00 -7.38
N GLY A 116 4.03 2.02 -6.93
CA GLY A 116 4.56 3.36 -6.63
C GLY A 116 4.84 4.23 -7.86
N LEU A 117 4.34 3.85 -9.05
CA LEU A 117 4.50 4.58 -10.30
C LEU A 117 3.23 5.40 -10.66
N GLY A 118 2.72 6.16 -9.69
CA GLY A 118 1.46 6.90 -9.82
C GLY A 118 1.45 7.99 -10.90
N LEU A 119 2.61 8.38 -11.43
CA LEU A 119 2.72 9.26 -12.60
C LEU A 119 2.51 8.51 -13.93
N GLY A 120 2.35 7.18 -13.91
CA GLY A 120 2.06 6.36 -15.09
C GLY A 120 3.25 6.11 -16.00
N GLU A 121 4.45 6.41 -15.56
CA GLU A 121 5.72 6.19 -16.26
C GLU A 121 6.68 5.39 -15.39
N TYR A 122 7.57 4.60 -16.00
CA TYR A 122 8.55 3.82 -15.26
C TYR A 122 9.63 4.74 -14.69
N SER A 123 9.93 4.55 -13.41
CA SER A 123 11.07 5.14 -12.71
C SER A 123 11.67 4.10 -11.78
N LEU A 124 13.00 4.11 -11.65
CA LEU A 124 13.70 3.17 -10.79
C LEU A 124 13.63 3.63 -9.34
N TYR A 125 13.26 2.73 -8.44
CA TYR A 125 13.42 2.93 -7.00
C TYR A 125 13.44 1.60 -6.28
N GLN A 126 13.87 1.61 -5.03
CA GLN A 126 13.92 0.44 -4.17
C GLN A 126 13.42 0.79 -2.77
N SER A 127 12.48 0.00 -2.27
CA SER A 127 12.08 -0.06 -0.87
C SER A 127 12.13 -1.52 -0.39
N VAL A 128 11.81 -1.76 0.89
CA VAL A 128 11.71 -3.14 1.41
C VAL A 128 10.55 -3.88 0.75
N PRO A 129 9.30 -3.35 0.73
CA PRO A 129 8.18 -4.12 0.18
C PRO A 129 7.98 -4.00 -1.32
N LEU A 130 8.43 -2.91 -1.95
CA LEU A 130 8.22 -2.64 -3.37
C LEU A 130 9.50 -2.16 -4.04
N SER A 131 9.73 -2.61 -5.26
CA SER A 131 10.82 -2.04 -6.08
C SER A 131 10.49 -2.10 -7.57
N VAL A 132 11.06 -1.17 -8.29
CA VAL A 132 11.06 -1.13 -9.75
C VAL A 132 12.52 -1.16 -10.20
N GLY A 133 12.94 -2.26 -10.83
CA GLY A 133 14.32 -2.48 -11.23
C GLY A 133 14.46 -2.82 -12.69
N GLY A 134 15.67 -2.75 -13.21
CA GLY A 134 16.03 -3.27 -14.52
C GLY A 134 15.11 -2.82 -15.66
N ASP A 135 14.81 -1.53 -15.79
CA ASP A 135 13.91 -0.92 -16.75
C ASP A 135 12.42 -1.04 -16.37
N LYS A 136 11.80 -2.23 -16.36
CA LYS A 136 10.35 -2.42 -16.19
C LYS A 136 9.97 -3.54 -15.22
N ALA A 137 10.90 -3.98 -14.39
CA ALA A 137 10.67 -5.06 -13.45
C ALA A 137 9.93 -4.55 -12.19
N LEU A 138 8.66 -4.92 -12.07
CA LEU A 138 7.78 -4.57 -10.94
C LEU A 138 7.87 -5.68 -9.89
N ASN A 139 8.27 -5.35 -8.66
CA ASN A 139 8.44 -6.32 -7.58
C ASN A 139 7.65 -5.93 -6.34
N CYS A 140 6.97 -6.92 -5.74
CA CYS A 140 6.28 -6.79 -4.47
C CYS A 140 6.68 -7.94 -3.54
N PHE A 141 7.09 -7.60 -2.31
CA PHE A 141 7.50 -8.53 -1.26
C PHE A 141 6.56 -8.47 -0.02
N PHE A 142 5.45 -7.76 -0.10
CA PHE A 142 4.43 -7.83 0.96
C PHE A 142 3.97 -9.28 1.10
N PRO A 143 4.00 -9.89 2.30
CA PRO A 143 3.44 -11.21 2.52
C PRO A 143 1.92 -11.18 2.39
N MET A 144 1.33 -12.09 1.60
CA MET A 144 -0.11 -12.11 1.34
C MET A 144 -0.67 -13.49 1.73
N PRO A 145 -1.04 -13.70 3.01
CA PRO A 145 -1.59 -14.96 3.48
C PRO A 145 -3.03 -15.18 3.00
N PHE A 146 -3.41 -16.45 2.80
CA PHE A 146 -4.77 -16.86 2.47
C PHE A 146 -5.05 -18.27 3.04
N GLN A 147 -6.27 -18.49 3.55
CA GLN A 147 -6.66 -19.76 4.19
C GLN A 147 -7.16 -20.79 3.17
N LYS A 148 -7.94 -20.36 2.18
CA LYS A 148 -8.66 -21.26 1.28
C LYS A 148 -8.25 -21.06 -0.17
N HIS A 149 -8.10 -19.81 -0.61
CA HIS A 149 -7.94 -19.51 -2.02
C HIS A 149 -7.34 -18.11 -2.24
N ALA A 150 -6.46 -18.00 -3.23
CA ALA A 150 -5.94 -16.72 -3.70
C ALA A 150 -6.11 -16.61 -5.20
N ARG A 151 -6.60 -15.47 -5.69
CA ARG A 151 -6.70 -15.14 -7.10
C ARG A 151 -6.11 -13.77 -7.39
N ILE A 152 -5.24 -13.69 -8.40
CA ILE A 152 -4.64 -12.43 -8.89
C ILE A 152 -4.94 -12.27 -10.36
N THR A 153 -5.40 -11.09 -10.75
CA THR A 153 -5.76 -10.75 -12.13
C THR A 153 -5.19 -9.41 -12.57
N LEU A 154 -4.94 -9.29 -13.90
CA LEU A 154 -4.74 -8.01 -14.57
C LEU A 154 -5.87 -7.79 -15.57
N THR A 155 -6.54 -6.65 -15.50
CA THR A 155 -7.56 -6.24 -16.50
C THR A 155 -7.04 -5.06 -17.31
N ASN A 156 -7.02 -5.17 -18.61
CA ASN A 156 -6.63 -4.08 -19.49
C ASN A 156 -7.86 -3.20 -19.79
N GLU A 157 -7.99 -2.08 -19.08
CA GLU A 157 -9.04 -1.09 -19.30
C GLU A 157 -8.63 0.00 -20.31
N GLY A 158 -7.48 -0.17 -20.97
CA GLY A 158 -6.98 0.70 -22.03
C GLY A 158 -7.61 0.40 -23.39
N GLN A 159 -7.08 1.08 -24.42
CA GLN A 159 -7.57 1.00 -25.80
C GLN A 159 -6.70 0.09 -26.67
N ARG A 160 -5.48 -0.23 -26.23
CA ARG A 160 -4.53 -1.04 -26.97
C ARG A 160 -4.16 -2.30 -26.20
N ARG A 161 -3.87 -3.35 -26.95
CA ARG A 161 -3.31 -4.58 -26.39
C ARG A 161 -1.97 -4.31 -25.72
N ALA A 162 -1.71 -4.91 -24.54
CA ALA A 162 -0.36 -5.15 -24.08
C ALA A 162 0.20 -6.36 -24.83
N GLU A 163 1.36 -6.18 -25.45
CA GLU A 163 1.93 -7.17 -26.35
C GLU A 163 2.45 -8.39 -25.58
N ALA A 164 3.00 -8.16 -24.40
CA ALA A 164 3.50 -9.22 -23.54
C ALA A 164 3.35 -8.87 -22.07
N VAL A 165 2.89 -9.82 -21.29
CA VAL A 165 2.92 -9.84 -19.83
C VAL A 165 3.69 -11.07 -19.38
N TYR A 166 4.77 -10.87 -18.64
CA TYR A 166 5.51 -11.93 -17.96
C TYR A 166 5.30 -11.81 -16.47
N TRP A 167 5.20 -12.93 -15.75
CA TRP A 167 5.11 -12.91 -14.30
C TRP A 167 5.76 -14.13 -13.67
N ASN A 168 6.24 -13.93 -12.44
CA ASN A 168 6.63 -14.96 -11.49
C ASN A 168 6.02 -14.63 -10.13
N ILE A 169 5.23 -15.54 -9.59
CA ILE A 169 4.62 -15.41 -8.27
C ILE A 169 5.06 -16.58 -7.42
N ASP A 170 5.83 -16.30 -6.36
CA ASP A 170 6.28 -17.27 -5.40
C ASP A 170 5.30 -17.34 -4.23
N LEU A 171 4.91 -18.54 -3.84
CA LEU A 171 4.03 -18.78 -2.71
C LEU A 171 4.56 -19.91 -1.81
N ARG A 172 4.37 -19.74 -0.52
CA ARG A 172 4.60 -20.73 0.52
C ARG A 172 3.30 -21.51 0.72
N ALA A 173 3.25 -22.77 0.29
CA ALA A 173 2.11 -23.65 0.51
C ALA A 173 2.27 -24.35 1.87
N TYR A 174 1.32 -24.15 2.76
CA TYR A 174 1.31 -24.74 4.10
C TYR A 174 0.50 -26.02 4.14
N LYS A 175 0.86 -26.94 5.05
CA LYS A 175 0.13 -28.20 5.28
C LYS A 175 -1.02 -28.01 6.28
N SER A 176 -0.90 -27.03 7.15
CA SER A 176 -1.86 -26.75 8.21
C SER A 176 -2.50 -25.37 7.99
N ALA A 177 -3.71 -25.19 8.46
CA ALA A 177 -4.38 -23.89 8.47
C ALA A 177 -3.51 -22.83 9.14
N LEU A 178 -3.57 -21.60 8.63
CA LEU A 178 -2.95 -20.44 9.27
C LEU A 178 -3.66 -20.12 10.59
N PRO A 179 -3.03 -19.37 11.50
CA PRO A 179 -3.68 -18.92 12.74
C PRO A 179 -5.01 -18.21 12.43
N ALA A 180 -6.01 -18.41 13.31
CA ALA A 180 -7.35 -17.85 13.11
C ALA A 180 -7.40 -16.32 13.14
N ASP A 181 -6.38 -15.69 13.70
CA ASP A 181 -6.21 -14.23 13.78
C ASP A 181 -5.30 -13.66 12.69
N THR A 182 -4.95 -14.47 11.68
CA THR A 182 -4.19 -14.01 10.50
C THR A 182 -4.94 -12.88 9.80
N LEU A 183 -4.23 -11.78 9.54
CA LEU A 183 -4.73 -10.64 8.79
C LEU A 183 -4.42 -10.81 7.30
N TYR A 184 -5.28 -10.30 6.45
CA TYR A 184 -5.15 -10.36 5.00
C TYR A 184 -4.61 -9.06 4.46
N PHE A 185 -3.79 -9.14 3.41
CA PHE A 185 -3.21 -7.98 2.74
C PHE A 185 -4.26 -7.24 1.91
N HIS A 186 -4.26 -5.92 2.02
CA HIS A 186 -5.13 -5.02 1.27
C HIS A 186 -4.32 -3.89 0.64
N ALA A 187 -4.79 -3.43 -0.53
CA ALA A 187 -4.28 -2.20 -1.14
C ALA A 187 -5.37 -1.52 -1.97
N GLN A 188 -5.51 -0.21 -1.81
CA GLN A 188 -6.54 0.55 -2.49
C GLN A 188 -5.97 1.81 -3.14
N TYR A 189 -6.30 1.99 -4.42
CA TYR A 189 -6.06 3.21 -5.15
C TYR A 189 -7.08 4.29 -4.81
N ARG A 190 -6.59 5.53 -4.65
CA ARG A 190 -7.41 6.74 -4.58
C ARG A 190 -6.79 7.86 -5.41
N GLN A 191 -7.63 8.79 -5.87
CA GLN A 191 -7.20 10.02 -6.53
C GLN A 191 -8.12 11.18 -6.20
N ALA A 192 -7.56 12.39 -6.27
CA ALA A 192 -8.29 13.65 -6.41
C ALA A 192 -7.66 14.44 -7.54
N THR A 193 -8.44 14.82 -8.56
CA THR A 193 -7.93 15.44 -9.80
C THR A 193 -8.86 16.53 -10.31
N PRO A 194 -8.80 17.74 -9.73
CA PRO A 194 -7.93 18.19 -8.63
C PRO A 194 -8.52 17.93 -7.23
N ASN A 195 -7.72 18.09 -6.18
CA ASN A 195 -8.22 18.35 -4.85
C ASN A 195 -9.01 19.66 -4.83
N GLN A 196 -10.05 19.73 -3.99
CA GLN A 196 -10.87 20.93 -3.85
C GLN A 196 -10.19 21.90 -2.88
N ALA A 197 -9.47 22.89 -3.41
CA ALA A 197 -8.85 23.91 -2.57
C ALA A 197 -9.89 24.64 -1.70
N MET A 198 -9.62 24.72 -0.40
CA MET A 198 -10.42 25.46 0.56
C MET A 198 -10.01 26.93 0.55
N PRO A 199 -10.91 27.87 0.85
CA PRO A 199 -10.53 29.25 1.10
C PRO A 199 -9.44 29.29 2.18
N ALA A 200 -8.51 30.24 2.06
CA ALA A 200 -7.38 30.36 2.99
C ALA A 200 -7.85 30.28 4.45
N ASN A 201 -7.80 29.09 4.98
CA ASN A 201 -8.11 28.74 6.35
C ASN A 201 -6.80 28.36 7.02
N LYS A 202 -6.60 28.78 8.25
CA LYS A 202 -5.40 28.48 9.01
C LYS A 202 -5.60 27.38 10.05
N ILE A 203 -6.77 26.78 10.09
CA ILE A 203 -7.16 25.81 11.12
C ILE A 203 -7.92 24.66 10.47
N ASN A 204 -7.36 23.45 10.59
CA ASN A 204 -8.03 22.21 10.19
C ASN A 204 -7.83 21.15 11.28
N LEU A 205 -8.74 21.10 12.25
CA LEU A 205 -8.67 20.17 13.37
C LEU A 205 -9.30 18.80 13.08
N GLU A 206 -10.30 18.77 12.19
CA GLU A 206 -11.12 17.57 11.98
C GLU A 206 -10.78 16.82 10.69
N GLY A 207 -9.94 17.38 9.84
CA GLY A 207 -9.50 16.75 8.59
C GLY A 207 -10.63 16.36 7.64
N LYS A 208 -11.77 17.09 7.66
CA LYS A 208 -12.95 16.73 6.85
C LYS A 208 -12.70 16.81 5.36
N GLU A 209 -11.93 17.81 4.94
CA GLU A 209 -11.63 18.10 3.54
C GLU A 209 -10.28 17.51 3.09
N ASN A 210 -9.62 16.73 3.97
CA ASN A 210 -8.36 16.11 3.66
C ASN A 210 -8.49 15.10 2.51
N TYR A 211 -7.43 14.97 1.74
CA TYR A 211 -7.28 13.85 0.83
C TYR A 211 -7.20 12.53 1.63
N VAL A 212 -8.06 11.59 1.30
CA VAL A 212 -8.14 10.30 2.02
C VAL A 212 -7.26 9.27 1.33
N TRP A 213 -6.28 8.72 2.04
CA TRP A 213 -5.49 7.59 1.59
C TRP A 213 -6.26 6.28 1.69
N MET A 214 -6.89 6.03 2.85
CA MET A 214 -7.73 4.86 3.07
C MET A 214 -8.78 5.09 4.15
N GLU A 215 -9.85 4.31 4.06
CA GLU A 215 -10.83 4.09 5.12
C GLU A 215 -11.06 2.59 5.24
N ALA A 216 -10.89 2.06 6.43
CA ALA A 216 -11.13 0.66 6.73
C ALA A 216 -12.04 0.48 7.93
N THR A 217 -12.85 -0.57 7.91
CA THR A 217 -13.67 -1.01 9.03
C THR A 217 -13.30 -2.46 9.35
N GLY A 218 -13.11 -2.76 10.63
CA GLY A 218 -12.63 -4.06 11.11
C GLY A 218 -11.43 -3.90 12.03
N ARG A 219 -10.61 -4.94 12.15
CA ARG A 219 -9.37 -4.94 12.92
C ARG A 219 -8.19 -5.13 11.98
N GLY A 220 -7.16 -4.32 12.16
CA GLY A 220 -5.98 -4.38 11.32
C GLY A 220 -4.91 -3.36 11.68
N HIS A 221 -4.04 -3.09 10.75
CA HIS A 221 -3.02 -2.02 10.85
C HIS A 221 -2.65 -1.49 9.47
N PHE A 222 -2.39 -0.19 9.40
CA PHE A 222 -1.90 0.51 8.22
C PHE A 222 -0.38 0.37 8.14
N ASP A 223 0.12 0.05 6.95
CA ASP A 223 1.53 -0.27 6.71
C ASP A 223 2.22 0.70 5.76
N GLY A 224 1.49 1.63 5.18
CA GLY A 224 2.11 2.67 4.37
C GLY A 224 1.32 3.12 3.16
N VAL A 225 1.92 4.02 2.43
CA VAL A 225 1.34 4.65 1.24
C VAL A 225 2.42 4.99 0.22
N THR A 226 2.10 4.80 -1.06
CA THR A 226 2.79 5.46 -2.17
C THR A 226 1.90 6.58 -2.69
N MET A 227 2.45 7.76 -2.96
CA MET A 227 1.70 8.90 -3.46
C MET A 227 2.46 9.61 -4.57
N SER A 228 1.72 10.11 -5.55
CA SER A 228 2.25 10.97 -6.60
C SER A 228 1.42 12.24 -6.70
N VAL A 229 2.11 13.35 -6.99
CA VAL A 229 1.50 14.67 -7.10
C VAL A 229 1.79 15.25 -8.48
N VAL A 230 0.78 15.90 -9.06
CA VAL A 230 0.94 16.80 -10.20
C VAL A 230 0.45 18.19 -9.76
N GLU A 231 1.37 19.13 -9.72
CA GLU A 231 1.04 20.50 -9.30
C GLU A 231 0.20 21.21 -10.36
N ASN A 232 -0.91 21.81 -9.92
CA ASN A 232 -1.82 22.60 -10.75
C ASN A 232 -1.58 24.11 -10.63
N GLN A 233 -0.69 24.50 -9.74
CA GLN A 233 -0.32 25.87 -9.42
C GLN A 233 1.14 25.96 -8.98
N ASP A 234 1.73 27.17 -9.00
CA ASP A 234 3.09 27.38 -8.52
C ASP A 234 3.18 27.32 -7.00
N GLY A 235 4.38 27.06 -6.48
CA GLY A 235 4.73 27.01 -5.07
C GLY A 235 4.65 25.61 -4.48
N TRP A 236 5.27 25.44 -3.32
CA TRP A 236 5.42 24.17 -2.63
C TRP A 236 4.06 23.50 -2.28
N TRP A 237 3.91 22.22 -2.57
CA TRP A 237 2.67 21.48 -2.35
C TRP A 237 2.57 20.81 -0.97
N GLY A 238 3.68 20.66 -0.28
CA GLY A 238 3.86 19.70 0.81
C GLY A 238 3.69 20.25 2.24
N GLU A 239 2.98 21.37 2.46
CA GLU A 239 2.67 21.91 3.79
C GLU A 239 1.54 21.15 4.51
N GLY A 240 0.98 20.12 3.87
CA GLY A 240 -0.19 19.42 4.39
C GLY A 240 0.15 18.34 5.43
N ASP A 241 -0.51 18.39 6.59
CA ASP A 241 -0.33 17.44 7.69
C ASP A 241 -0.98 16.10 7.41
N ASP A 242 -0.31 14.99 7.77
CA ASP A 242 -0.95 13.69 7.86
C ASP A 242 -1.82 13.60 9.12
N MET A 243 -3.00 13.01 8.99
CA MET A 243 -3.96 12.83 10.09
C MET A 243 -4.54 11.43 10.08
N PHE A 244 -4.37 10.70 11.19
CA PHE A 244 -4.94 9.36 11.36
C PHE A 244 -6.00 9.38 12.46
N PHE A 245 -7.22 8.95 12.09
CA PHE A 245 -8.37 8.87 12.98
C PHE A 245 -8.62 7.38 13.30
N VAL A 246 -8.21 6.96 14.48
CA VAL A 246 -8.28 5.57 14.91
C VAL A 246 -9.60 5.31 15.62
N ASP A 247 -10.26 4.19 15.30
CA ASP A 247 -11.44 3.66 16.01
C ASP A 247 -12.60 4.64 16.19
N GLY A 248 -12.79 5.54 15.22
CA GLY A 248 -13.89 6.50 15.20
C GLY A 248 -13.60 7.82 15.93
N GLU A 249 -12.36 8.15 16.13
CA GLU A 249 -11.93 9.44 16.67
C GLU A 249 -12.50 10.62 15.86
N LYS A 250 -12.85 11.70 16.54
CA LYS A 250 -13.28 12.96 15.93
C LYS A 250 -12.12 13.89 15.60
N LEU A 251 -11.10 13.86 16.42
CA LEU A 251 -9.82 14.53 16.20
C LEU A 251 -8.74 13.48 16.08
N PRO A 252 -7.73 13.67 15.21
CA PRO A 252 -6.71 12.66 15.00
C PRO A 252 -5.83 12.50 16.24
N SER A 253 -5.58 11.28 16.67
CA SER A 253 -4.59 10.98 17.72
C SER A 253 -3.15 10.97 17.17
N ILE A 254 -2.98 10.83 15.87
CA ILE A 254 -1.71 10.92 15.17
C ILE A 254 -1.86 12.04 14.15
N ASN A 255 -1.03 13.06 14.28
CA ASN A 255 -1.04 14.27 13.45
C ASN A 255 0.40 14.69 13.13
N GLY A 256 0.68 14.97 11.87
CA GLY A 256 2.00 15.38 11.39
C GLY A 256 2.22 16.88 11.39
N THR A 257 3.22 17.31 10.64
CA THR A 257 3.69 18.69 10.54
C THR A 257 3.94 19.14 9.10
N GLY A 258 3.72 18.27 8.13
CA GLY A 258 3.89 18.53 6.71
C GLY A 258 4.01 17.23 5.91
N SER A 259 3.74 17.29 4.64
CA SER A 259 3.78 16.12 3.76
C SER A 259 5.21 15.59 3.60
N GLU A 260 6.21 16.46 3.41
CA GLU A 260 7.59 16.01 3.33
C GLU A 260 8.06 15.37 4.64
N ASP A 261 7.59 15.86 5.80
CA ASP A 261 7.89 15.33 7.11
C ASP A 261 7.28 13.93 7.28
N TYR A 262 6.03 13.76 6.85
CA TYR A 262 5.41 12.44 6.82
C TYR A 262 6.21 11.45 5.98
N PHE A 263 6.66 11.85 4.79
CA PHE A 263 7.48 11.01 3.92
C PHE A 263 8.97 10.97 4.33
N LEU A 264 9.27 11.43 5.57
CA LEU A 264 10.59 11.40 6.22
C LEU A 264 11.67 12.14 5.40
N GLY A 265 11.26 13.18 4.67
CA GLY A 265 12.11 14.20 4.12
C GLY A 265 12.19 15.40 5.06
N ALA A 266 12.65 16.51 4.54
CA ALA A 266 12.64 17.82 5.18
C ALA A 266 12.98 18.88 4.13
N TRP A 267 12.48 20.10 4.32
CA TRP A 267 12.86 21.25 3.50
C TRP A 267 12.74 20.96 1.98
N ASP A 268 11.51 20.70 1.53
CA ASP A 268 11.14 20.43 0.13
C ASP A 268 11.94 19.26 -0.48
N PHE A 269 12.27 18.24 0.36
CA PHE A 269 13.17 17.11 0.03
C PHE A 269 14.59 17.55 -0.41
N GLY A 270 14.96 18.81 -0.15
CA GLY A 270 16.26 19.37 -0.57
C GLY A 270 16.48 19.38 -2.08
N GLY A 271 15.41 19.29 -2.89
CA GLY A 271 15.45 19.29 -4.35
C GLY A 271 16.16 18.08 -4.97
N LYS A 272 16.32 16.96 -4.24
CA LYS A 272 17.07 15.78 -4.72
C LYS A 272 16.26 14.51 -4.54
N PRO A 273 16.16 13.65 -5.56
CA PRO A 273 15.53 12.35 -5.43
C PRO A 273 16.34 11.41 -4.54
N PHE A 274 15.63 10.59 -3.76
CA PHE A 274 16.20 9.53 -2.93
C PHE A 274 15.21 8.38 -2.77
N ALA A 275 15.75 7.17 -2.45
CA ALA A 275 14.95 5.99 -2.16
C ALA A 275 15.66 5.15 -1.11
N TYR A 276 15.02 4.95 0.04
CA TYR A 276 15.50 4.13 1.15
C TYR A 276 14.51 2.99 1.43
N GLY A 277 14.88 2.07 2.32
CA GLY A 277 14.10 0.86 2.58
C GLY A 277 12.66 1.10 2.98
N LEU A 278 12.38 2.15 3.79
CA LEU A 278 11.05 2.43 4.31
C LEU A 278 10.43 3.72 3.77
N PHE A 279 11.18 4.60 3.15
CA PHE A 279 10.69 5.91 2.68
C PHE A 279 11.53 6.46 1.54
N GLY A 280 10.97 7.39 0.79
CA GLY A 280 11.70 8.05 -0.29
C GLY A 280 10.85 9.02 -1.10
N ALA A 281 11.56 9.84 -1.88
CA ALA A 281 11.05 10.71 -2.92
C ALA A 281 11.80 10.41 -4.23
N PRO A 282 11.46 9.30 -4.94
CA PRO A 282 12.18 8.90 -6.16
C PRO A 282 12.03 9.88 -7.31
N ILE A 283 10.99 10.72 -7.29
CA ILE A 283 10.81 11.83 -8.23
C ILE A 283 10.56 13.10 -7.43
N VAL A 284 11.44 14.07 -7.59
CA VAL A 284 11.38 15.41 -7.00
C VAL A 284 11.25 16.40 -8.13
N GLY A 285 10.12 17.07 -8.23
CA GLY A 285 9.76 18.00 -9.29
C GLY A 285 10.26 19.43 -9.03
N ALA A 286 9.80 20.35 -9.85
CA ALA A 286 9.92 21.78 -9.58
C ALA A 286 8.62 22.28 -8.93
N GLU A 287 8.71 23.26 -8.06
CA GLU A 287 7.59 23.90 -7.36
C GLU A 287 6.86 24.89 -8.29
N LEU A 288 6.44 24.38 -9.42
CA LEU A 288 5.77 25.13 -10.49
C LEU A 288 4.63 24.32 -11.05
N GLN A 289 3.65 25.00 -11.62
CA GLN A 289 2.57 24.35 -12.35
C GLN A 289 3.13 23.31 -13.34
N GLY A 290 2.66 22.06 -13.22
CA GLY A 290 3.17 20.92 -13.97
C GLY A 290 4.28 20.14 -13.27
N GLY A 291 4.75 20.59 -12.11
CA GLY A 291 5.67 19.86 -11.26
C GLY A 291 5.14 18.47 -10.92
N ARG A 292 6.02 17.48 -10.89
CA ARG A 292 5.66 16.06 -10.70
C ARG A 292 6.50 15.46 -9.61
N TRP A 293 5.82 14.82 -8.66
CA TRP A 293 6.43 14.25 -7.48
C TRP A 293 5.98 12.81 -7.29
N SER A 294 6.88 11.98 -6.77
CA SER A 294 6.53 10.63 -6.33
C SER A 294 7.20 10.37 -5.00
N VAL A 295 6.43 9.97 -4.01
CA VAL A 295 6.87 9.79 -2.63
C VAL A 295 6.30 8.50 -2.05
N TYR A 296 6.96 7.91 -1.06
CA TYR A 296 6.45 6.76 -0.34
C TYR A 296 6.93 6.70 1.10
N ARG A 297 6.10 6.11 1.96
CA ARG A 297 6.47 5.70 3.31
C ARG A 297 5.80 4.39 3.67
N PHE A 298 6.58 3.47 4.24
CA PHE A 298 6.11 2.19 4.78
C PHE A 298 6.38 2.12 6.28
N HIS A 299 5.35 1.81 7.06
CA HIS A 299 5.35 1.71 8.52
C HIS A 299 5.67 0.29 8.98
N LEU A 300 6.64 -0.41 8.37
CA LEU A 300 6.94 -1.81 8.67
C LEU A 300 7.54 -2.01 10.07
N ASP A 301 8.14 -0.98 10.62
CA ASP A 301 8.68 -0.94 11.98
C ASP A 301 7.66 -0.48 13.02
N SER A 302 6.64 0.27 12.59
CA SER A 302 5.66 0.92 13.45
C SER A 302 4.29 1.00 12.76
N PRO A 303 3.65 -0.14 12.41
CA PRO A 303 2.31 -0.17 11.82
C PRO A 303 1.30 0.57 12.70
N ILE A 304 0.32 1.24 12.09
CA ILE A 304 -0.71 1.99 12.84
C ILE A 304 -1.92 1.09 13.07
N PRO A 305 -2.11 0.53 14.29
CA PRO A 305 -3.15 -0.46 14.54
C PRO A 305 -4.53 0.20 14.71
N PHE A 306 -5.57 -0.57 14.36
CA PHE A 306 -6.97 -0.23 14.65
C PHE A 306 -7.75 -1.49 15.03
N THR A 307 -8.79 -1.31 15.86
CA THR A 307 -9.64 -2.40 16.33
C THR A 307 -11.08 -2.34 15.81
N LYS A 308 -11.49 -1.17 15.29
CA LYS A 308 -12.83 -0.93 14.73
C LYS A 308 -12.78 -0.28 13.36
N SER A 309 -11.96 0.74 13.20
CA SER A 309 -11.83 1.49 11.95
C SER A 309 -10.58 2.35 11.94
N LEU A 310 -10.11 2.66 10.74
CA LEU A 310 -9.09 3.66 10.51
C LEU A 310 -9.48 4.54 9.33
N ARG A 311 -9.33 5.86 9.49
CA ARG A 311 -9.32 6.82 8.40
C ARG A 311 -7.95 7.48 8.37
N ALA A 312 -7.17 7.21 7.33
CA ALA A 312 -5.84 7.77 7.10
C ALA A 312 -5.92 8.84 6.01
N THR A 313 -5.43 10.03 6.30
CA THR A 313 -5.60 11.21 5.44
C THR A 313 -4.35 12.08 5.41
N ILE A 314 -4.30 12.98 4.44
CA ILE A 314 -3.32 14.07 4.36
C ILE A 314 -4.01 15.35 3.88
N GLU A 315 -3.62 16.48 4.39
CA GLU A 315 -3.99 17.76 3.83
C GLU A 315 -3.36 17.96 2.43
N HIS A 316 -3.96 18.80 1.61
CA HIS A 316 -3.39 19.25 0.33
C HIS A 316 -3.05 20.73 0.40
N GLY A 317 -1.78 21.01 0.77
CA GLY A 317 -1.32 22.30 1.27
C GLY A 317 -1.78 22.55 2.70
N HIS A 318 -1.38 23.67 3.30
CA HIS A 318 -1.76 24.00 4.67
C HIS A 318 -3.27 24.18 4.82
N ALA A 319 -3.88 23.41 5.72
CA ALA A 319 -5.35 23.38 5.93
C ALA A 319 -6.16 23.24 4.62
N ASN A 320 -5.65 22.45 3.67
CA ASN A 320 -6.28 22.15 2.39
C ASN A 320 -6.41 23.35 1.43
N ASP A 321 -5.48 24.29 1.43
CA ASP A 321 -5.53 25.52 0.61
C ASP A 321 -5.05 25.33 -0.83
N ARG A 322 -4.58 24.11 -1.23
CA ARG A 322 -4.07 23.83 -2.59
C ARG A 322 -4.99 22.88 -3.36
N GLY A 323 -5.00 23.07 -4.67
CA GLY A 323 -5.80 22.28 -5.61
C GLY A 323 -4.96 21.36 -6.52
N ASP A 324 -3.88 20.78 -6.03
CA ASP A 324 -3.04 19.88 -6.80
C ASP A 324 -3.69 18.49 -6.97
N ASN A 325 -3.26 17.74 -8.00
CA ASN A 325 -3.73 16.39 -8.23
C ASN A 325 -2.93 15.40 -7.39
N PHE A 326 -3.61 14.57 -6.61
CA PHE A 326 -3.03 13.49 -5.82
C PHE A 326 -3.48 12.13 -6.35
N TYR A 327 -2.56 11.18 -6.39
CA TYR A 327 -2.76 9.78 -6.76
C TYR A 327 -2.05 8.93 -5.73
N SER A 328 -2.72 7.97 -5.10
CA SER A 328 -2.10 7.15 -4.06
C SER A 328 -2.58 5.71 -4.05
N VAL A 329 -1.76 4.83 -3.49
CA VAL A 329 -2.16 3.50 -3.04
C VAL A 329 -1.75 3.37 -1.57
N ALA A 330 -2.72 3.09 -0.71
CA ALA A 330 -2.49 2.72 0.67
C ALA A 330 -2.40 1.20 0.80
N TYR A 331 -1.54 0.72 1.71
CA TYR A 331 -1.30 -0.69 2.00
C TYR A 331 -1.56 -0.96 3.47
N TRP A 332 -2.30 -2.05 3.76
CA TRP A 332 -2.65 -2.41 5.13
C TRP A 332 -2.97 -3.89 5.24
N TYR A 333 -3.03 -4.38 6.47
CA TYR A 333 -3.57 -5.71 6.77
C TYR A 333 -4.79 -5.59 7.66
N GLN A 334 -5.83 -6.37 7.37
CA GLN A 334 -7.02 -6.46 8.21
C GLN A 334 -7.69 -7.83 8.14
N THR A 335 -8.65 -8.03 9.05
CA THR A 335 -9.57 -9.17 9.00
C THR A 335 -10.52 -9.07 7.82
N GLU A 336 -10.86 -10.21 7.21
CA GLU A 336 -11.97 -10.32 6.25
C GLU A 336 -13.30 -10.67 6.97
N PRO A 337 -14.48 -10.27 6.43
CA PRO A 337 -14.67 -9.50 5.19
C PRO A 337 -14.38 -8.00 5.37
N HIS A 338 -13.85 -7.38 4.33
CA HIS A 338 -13.63 -5.93 4.29
C HIS A 338 -14.85 -5.16 3.74
N ALA A 339 -14.89 -3.84 3.97
CA ALA A 339 -15.86 -2.95 3.34
C ALA A 339 -15.57 -2.80 1.83
N VAL A 340 -16.61 -2.76 1.01
CA VAL A 340 -16.48 -2.56 -0.44
C VAL A 340 -15.76 -1.25 -0.74
N PHE A 341 -14.73 -1.30 -1.56
CA PHE A 341 -13.98 -0.12 -1.98
C PHE A 341 -14.84 0.81 -2.86
N PRO A 342 -14.62 2.13 -2.81
CA PRO A 342 -15.12 3.03 -3.83
C PRO A 342 -14.71 2.57 -5.22
N ALA A 343 -15.60 2.71 -6.21
CA ALA A 343 -15.30 2.31 -7.58
C ALA A 343 -14.10 3.06 -8.14
N LEU A 344 -13.24 2.36 -8.88
CA LEU A 344 -12.13 2.99 -9.59
C LEU A 344 -12.68 4.02 -10.60
N PRO A 345 -12.06 5.20 -10.72
CA PRO A 345 -12.33 6.11 -11.81
C PRO A 345 -12.09 5.45 -13.18
N ALA A 346 -12.77 5.91 -14.24
CA ALA A 346 -12.52 5.43 -15.58
C ALA A 346 -11.04 5.58 -15.98
N ALA A 347 -10.54 4.66 -16.83
CA ALA A 347 -9.13 4.56 -17.18
C ALA A 347 -8.48 5.89 -17.60
N GLU A 348 -9.19 6.67 -18.42
CA GLU A 348 -8.68 7.97 -18.91
C GLU A 348 -8.64 9.03 -17.80
N MET A 349 -9.52 8.95 -16.80
CA MET A 349 -9.53 9.86 -15.64
C MET A 349 -8.36 9.62 -14.68
N ARG A 350 -7.71 8.46 -14.77
CA ARG A 350 -6.54 8.11 -13.94
C ARG A 350 -5.23 8.63 -14.53
N VAL A 351 -5.24 9.09 -15.79
CA VAL A 351 -4.04 9.58 -16.48
C VAL A 351 -3.60 10.92 -15.89
N PRO A 352 -2.36 11.04 -15.40
CA PRO A 352 -1.86 12.28 -14.81
C PRO A 352 -1.81 13.43 -15.84
N HIS A 353 -2.45 14.54 -15.52
CA HIS A 353 -2.47 15.77 -16.32
C HIS A 353 -2.52 16.99 -15.43
N VAL A 354 -2.21 18.14 -15.95
CA VAL A 354 -2.35 19.42 -15.25
C VAL A 354 -3.79 19.91 -15.38
N VAL A 355 -4.41 20.30 -14.28
CA VAL A 355 -5.69 20.99 -14.24
C VAL A 355 -5.42 22.44 -13.84
N PRO A 356 -5.35 23.38 -14.80
CA PRO A 356 -5.00 24.76 -14.48
C PRO A 356 -5.98 25.41 -13.49
N ILE A 357 -5.48 25.94 -12.39
CA ILE A 357 -6.28 26.66 -11.40
C ILE A 357 -6.28 28.15 -11.79
N PRO A 358 -7.47 28.77 -11.95
CA PRO A 358 -7.55 30.20 -12.26
C PRO A 358 -6.86 31.07 -11.20
N SER A 359 -6.12 32.09 -11.65
CA SER A 359 -5.35 32.99 -10.78
C SER A 359 -6.16 33.73 -9.70
N ALA A 360 -7.48 33.79 -9.82
CA ALA A 360 -8.37 34.35 -8.79
C ALA A 360 -8.58 33.46 -7.56
N GLN A 361 -8.11 32.21 -7.60
CA GLN A 361 -8.17 31.25 -6.48
C GLN A 361 -6.78 31.01 -5.84
N ARG A 362 -5.80 31.85 -6.17
CA ARG A 362 -4.47 31.80 -5.59
C ARG A 362 -4.35 32.62 -4.32
#